data_022fcb7aeef6c1aba644d38f94f34633
#
_entry.id   022fcb7aeef6c1aba644d38f94f34633
#
_cell.length_a   1.000
_cell.length_b   1.000
_cell.length_c   1.000
_cell.angle_alpha   90.00
_cell.angle_beta   90.00
_cell.angle_gamma   90.00
#
_symmetry.space_group_name_H-M   'P 1'
#
loop_
_entity.id
_entity.type
_entity.pdbx_description
1 polymer ?
#
loop_
_entity_poly.entity_id
_entity_poly.type
_entity_poly.pdbx_seq_one_letter_code
_entity_poly.pdbx_strand_id
1 'polypeptide(L)'
;RDYNHPCIIVWSLGNESGYGAAHDAMYHWTKRADPSRPIQYEGGGSATPATDIICPMYARTDTDMSQGPDLDIKPGLIKWAGFGDENRPLILCEYAHAMGNSLGNFADYWDAFRRYPRLQGGFIWDWVDQGLNKTLSDGRVVWAYGGDFGDEPNDRQFCINGLVFPDRTAHPTLLEAKRCQQPFTARLSSRGGISIRVTSENAFRATD
;
A
#
# COMPACT_ATOMS: atom_id res chain seq x y z
N ARG A 1 9.75 -21.68 8.69
CA ARG A 1 8.78 -21.34 9.73
C ARG A 1 7.39 -21.12 9.14
N ASP A 2 7.21 -20.18 8.22
CA ASP A 2 5.90 -19.67 7.80
C ASP A 2 5.39 -20.30 6.49
N TYR A 3 6.07 -21.31 5.98
CA TYR A 3 5.79 -21.97 4.70
C TYR A 3 4.35 -22.55 4.60
N ASN A 4 3.82 -23.08 5.70
CA ASN A 4 2.51 -23.71 5.74
C ASN A 4 1.35 -22.77 6.11
N HIS A 5 1.57 -21.45 6.09
CA HIS A 5 0.51 -20.49 6.36
C HIS A 5 -0.16 -20.06 5.05
N PRO A 6 -1.42 -20.46 4.79
CA PRO A 6 -2.11 -20.16 3.54
C PRO A 6 -2.46 -18.67 3.37
N CYS A 7 -2.44 -17.89 4.46
CA CYS A 7 -2.63 -16.44 4.40
C CYS A 7 -1.44 -15.68 3.80
N ILE A 8 -0.26 -16.31 3.74
CA ILE A 8 0.91 -15.74 3.07
C ILE A 8 0.80 -16.04 1.59
N ILE A 9 0.58 -15.00 0.79
CA ILE A 9 0.40 -15.13 -0.66
C ILE A 9 1.60 -14.63 -1.46
N VAL A 10 2.47 -13.83 -0.85
CA VAL A 10 3.68 -13.24 -1.46
C VAL A 10 4.81 -13.27 -0.44
N TRP A 11 6.02 -13.58 -0.87
CA TRP A 11 7.23 -13.40 -0.08
C TRP A 11 7.87 -12.05 -0.37
N SER A 12 8.38 -11.37 0.66
CA SER A 12 9.19 -10.16 0.51
C SER A 12 10.64 -10.43 0.91
N LEU A 13 11.59 -9.91 0.14
CA LEU A 13 13.03 -10.08 0.45
C LEU A 13 13.55 -9.02 1.42
N GLY A 14 12.75 -8.05 1.80
CA GLY A 14 13.17 -7.01 2.72
C GLY A 14 12.49 -5.68 2.44
N ASN A 15 13.04 -4.63 3.02
CA ASN A 15 12.57 -3.25 2.90
C ASN A 15 13.73 -2.28 2.82
N GLU A 16 13.75 -1.41 1.81
CA GLU A 16 14.68 -0.28 1.64
C GLU A 16 16.17 -0.61 1.84
N SER A 17 16.61 -1.81 1.45
CA SER A 17 17.95 -2.32 1.72
C SER A 17 18.88 -2.23 0.51
N GLY A 18 18.53 -1.41 -0.49
CA GLY A 18 19.29 -1.35 -1.75
C GLY A 18 19.11 -2.60 -2.61
N TYR A 19 20.02 -2.85 -3.54
CA TYR A 19 19.99 -4.04 -4.40
C TYR A 19 21.41 -4.51 -4.73
N GLY A 20 21.59 -5.81 -4.79
CA GLY A 20 22.85 -6.42 -5.14
C GLY A 20 22.77 -7.95 -5.19
N ALA A 21 23.90 -8.60 -5.44
CA ALA A 21 24.01 -10.06 -5.62
C ALA A 21 23.39 -10.89 -4.49
N ALA A 22 23.35 -10.36 -3.26
CA ALA A 22 22.70 -11.03 -2.14
C ALA A 22 21.19 -11.15 -2.36
N HIS A 23 20.55 -10.13 -2.95
CA HIS A 23 19.10 -10.15 -3.25
C HIS A 23 18.79 -11.15 -4.37
N ASP A 24 19.65 -11.24 -5.41
CA ASP A 24 19.52 -12.27 -6.45
C ASP A 24 19.63 -13.67 -5.87
N ALA A 25 20.60 -13.89 -4.99
CA ALA A 25 20.79 -15.17 -4.31
C ALA A 25 19.58 -15.53 -3.43
N MET A 26 19.04 -14.57 -2.66
CA MET A 26 17.84 -14.74 -1.83
C MET A 26 16.62 -15.06 -2.70
N TYR A 27 16.43 -14.35 -3.79
CA TYR A 27 15.34 -14.60 -4.74
C TYR A 27 15.39 -16.04 -5.26
N HIS A 28 16.52 -16.46 -5.80
CA HIS A 28 16.67 -17.81 -6.33
C HIS A 28 16.55 -18.89 -5.27
N TRP A 29 17.03 -18.64 -4.06
CA TRP A 29 16.88 -19.57 -2.94
C TRP A 29 15.39 -19.71 -2.56
N THR A 30 14.68 -18.59 -2.40
CA THR A 30 13.26 -18.59 -2.03
C THR A 30 12.40 -19.28 -3.10
N LYS A 31 12.69 -19.03 -4.39
CA LYS A 31 12.00 -19.71 -5.49
C LYS A 31 12.18 -21.21 -5.51
N ARG A 32 13.39 -21.69 -5.12
CA ARG A 32 13.62 -23.14 -4.98
C ARG A 32 12.93 -23.74 -3.76
N ALA A 33 12.90 -22.97 -2.66
CA ALA A 33 12.26 -23.43 -1.42
C ALA A 33 10.73 -23.42 -1.54
N ASP A 34 10.15 -22.41 -2.18
CA ASP A 34 8.71 -22.27 -2.42
C ASP A 34 8.41 -21.71 -3.83
N PRO A 35 8.27 -22.58 -4.83
CA PRO A 35 7.94 -22.14 -6.18
C PRO A 35 6.49 -21.71 -6.35
N SER A 36 5.63 -21.92 -5.36
CA SER A 36 4.19 -21.70 -5.46
C SER A 36 3.79 -20.23 -5.28
N ARG A 37 4.64 -19.42 -4.63
CA ARG A 37 4.35 -18.02 -4.30
C ARG A 37 5.23 -17.06 -5.07
N PRO A 38 4.69 -15.92 -5.51
CA PRO A 38 5.50 -14.84 -6.05
C PRO A 38 6.37 -14.20 -4.96
N ILE A 39 7.43 -13.55 -5.41
CA ILE A 39 8.36 -12.80 -4.56
C ILE A 39 8.30 -11.34 -4.96
N GLN A 40 8.28 -10.44 -4.00
CA GLN A 40 8.42 -9.01 -4.22
C GLN A 40 9.68 -8.47 -3.56
N TYR A 41 10.29 -7.46 -4.18
CA TYR A 41 11.33 -6.63 -3.61
C TYR A 41 11.43 -5.30 -4.36
N GLU A 42 11.34 -4.19 -3.64
CA GLU A 42 11.33 -2.84 -4.20
C GLU A 42 12.73 -2.25 -4.43
N GLY A 43 13.75 -2.77 -3.74
CA GLY A 43 15.11 -2.26 -3.84
C GLY A 43 15.65 -2.27 -5.27
N GLY A 44 16.46 -1.27 -5.61
CA GLY A 44 17.04 -1.13 -6.94
C GLY A 44 16.07 -0.63 -8.02
N GLY A 45 15.01 0.07 -7.62
CA GLY A 45 14.05 0.69 -8.55
C GLY A 45 12.81 -0.15 -8.85
N SER A 46 12.53 -1.15 -8.01
CA SER A 46 11.27 -1.93 -8.00
C SER A 46 11.03 -2.83 -9.22
N ALA A 47 12.00 -2.96 -10.12
CA ALA A 47 11.88 -3.72 -11.37
C ALA A 47 13.10 -4.62 -11.63
N THR A 48 13.86 -4.96 -10.59
CA THR A 48 15.04 -5.81 -10.69
C THR A 48 14.67 -7.27 -11.04
N PRO A 49 15.66 -8.12 -11.41
CA PRO A 49 15.43 -9.57 -11.56
C PRO A 49 15.04 -10.28 -10.26
N ALA A 50 15.24 -9.67 -9.09
CA ALA A 50 14.90 -10.24 -7.78
C ALA A 50 13.45 -10.01 -7.35
N THR A 51 12.55 -9.70 -8.27
CA THR A 51 11.13 -9.52 -7.98
C THR A 51 10.25 -10.05 -9.10
N ASP A 52 9.16 -10.74 -8.75
CA ASP A 52 8.13 -11.17 -9.69
C ASP A 52 7.05 -10.08 -9.91
N ILE A 53 7.03 -9.07 -9.06
CA ILE A 53 6.03 -8.01 -9.02
C ILE A 53 6.74 -6.67 -9.10
N ILE A 54 6.29 -5.77 -9.96
CA ILE A 54 6.73 -4.37 -9.92
C ILE A 54 6.10 -3.73 -8.68
N CYS A 55 6.92 -3.31 -7.74
CA CYS A 55 6.45 -2.91 -6.41
C CYS A 55 7.05 -1.59 -5.91
N PRO A 56 6.79 -0.47 -6.61
CA PRO A 56 7.30 0.83 -6.18
C PRO A 56 6.61 1.30 -4.89
N MET A 57 7.34 2.07 -4.07
CA MET A 57 6.80 2.79 -2.94
C MET A 57 6.28 4.14 -3.39
N TYR A 58 5.08 4.51 -2.93
CA TYR A 58 4.51 5.86 -3.04
C TYR A 58 4.50 6.46 -4.45
N ALA A 59 4.45 5.62 -5.49
CA ALA A 59 4.22 6.11 -6.83
C ALA A 59 2.84 6.81 -6.88
N ARG A 60 2.80 8.04 -7.43
CA ARG A 60 1.59 8.88 -7.45
C ARG A 60 0.72 8.57 -8.65
N THR A 61 -0.57 8.87 -8.55
CA THR A 61 -1.54 8.72 -9.64
C THR A 61 -1.36 9.79 -10.72
N ASP A 62 -1.00 11.00 -10.31
CA ASP A 62 -0.80 12.14 -11.20
C ASP A 62 0.54 12.07 -11.93
N THR A 63 0.48 12.33 -13.24
CA THR A 63 1.68 12.40 -14.09
C THR A 63 2.27 13.80 -14.17
N ASP A 64 1.53 14.82 -13.69
CA ASP A 64 1.77 16.22 -14.04
C ASP A 64 2.25 17.10 -12.87
N MET A 65 2.46 16.54 -11.69
CA MET A 65 3.12 17.30 -10.63
C MET A 65 4.60 17.47 -10.98
N SER A 66 4.87 18.45 -11.84
CA SER A 66 6.18 19.05 -11.97
C SER A 66 6.53 19.73 -10.65
N GLN A 67 7.06 18.97 -9.75
CA GLN A 67 7.70 19.48 -8.57
C GLN A 67 9.05 20.00 -9.04
N GLY A 68 9.25 21.24 -9.19
CA GLY A 68 10.44 21.96 -9.54
C GLY A 68 11.67 21.24 -10.14
N PRO A 69 12.60 21.94 -10.72
CA PRO A 69 13.71 21.35 -11.49
C PRO A 69 14.67 20.46 -10.67
N ASP A 70 14.56 20.44 -9.36
CA ASP A 70 15.54 19.80 -8.46
C ASP A 70 15.02 18.57 -7.71
N LEU A 71 13.81 18.11 -8.00
CA LEU A 71 13.25 16.91 -7.35
C LEU A 71 13.22 15.75 -8.34
N ASP A 72 13.75 14.61 -7.93
CA ASP A 72 13.60 13.33 -8.63
C ASP A 72 12.10 13.04 -8.83
N ILE A 73 11.60 13.33 -10.02
CA ILE A 73 10.21 13.10 -10.37
C ILE A 73 10.04 11.59 -10.53
N LYS A 74 9.50 10.96 -9.49
CA LYS A 74 9.09 9.54 -9.61
C LYS A 74 8.01 9.45 -10.69
N PRO A 75 8.10 8.49 -11.61
CA PRO A 75 7.06 8.28 -12.60
C PRO A 75 5.71 8.10 -11.93
N GLY A 76 4.67 8.75 -12.42
CA GLY A 76 3.32 8.53 -11.95
C GLY A 76 2.88 7.08 -12.14
N LEU A 77 1.95 6.59 -11.33
CA LEU A 77 1.48 5.20 -11.35
C LEU A 77 1.04 4.75 -12.76
N ILE A 78 0.35 5.62 -13.49
CA ILE A 78 -0.16 5.31 -14.84
C ILE A 78 0.98 5.10 -15.84
N LYS A 79 2.11 5.79 -15.71
CA LYS A 79 3.29 5.57 -16.57
C LYS A 79 3.83 4.15 -16.44
N TRP A 80 3.78 3.57 -15.26
CA TRP A 80 4.20 2.19 -15.03
C TRP A 80 3.34 1.17 -15.76
N ALA A 81 2.06 1.47 -16.01
CA ALA A 81 1.14 0.59 -16.73
C ALA A 81 1.54 0.38 -18.19
N GLY A 82 2.22 1.36 -18.81
CA GLY A 82 2.68 1.31 -20.21
C GLY A 82 4.20 1.23 -20.36
N PHE A 83 4.94 0.86 -19.33
CA PHE A 83 6.40 0.93 -19.34
C PHE A 83 7.02 -0.24 -20.14
N GLY A 84 7.47 0.04 -21.37
CA GLY A 84 8.21 -0.89 -22.23
C GLY A 84 7.54 -2.26 -22.42
N ASP A 85 8.36 -3.29 -22.55
CA ASP A 85 7.93 -4.69 -22.67
C ASP A 85 7.67 -5.37 -21.32
N GLU A 86 7.51 -4.59 -20.25
CA GLU A 86 7.31 -5.10 -18.91
C GLU A 86 5.91 -5.66 -18.72
N ASN A 87 5.80 -6.96 -18.45
CA ASN A 87 4.54 -7.68 -18.29
C ASN A 87 4.21 -8.09 -16.87
N ARG A 88 5.12 -7.87 -15.90
CA ARG A 88 4.85 -8.19 -14.49
C ARG A 88 3.71 -7.34 -13.95
N PRO A 89 2.87 -7.89 -13.06
CA PRO A 89 1.87 -7.09 -12.37
C PRO A 89 2.53 -6.01 -11.51
N LEU A 90 1.82 -4.91 -11.28
CA LEU A 90 2.26 -3.85 -10.39
C LEU A 90 1.38 -3.85 -9.13
N ILE A 91 2.02 -3.99 -7.98
CA ILE A 91 1.40 -3.85 -6.66
C ILE A 91 2.29 -2.91 -5.85
N LEU A 92 1.77 -1.77 -5.43
CA LEU A 92 2.52 -0.84 -4.59
C LEU A 92 2.84 -1.52 -3.26
N CYS A 93 4.13 -1.75 -2.96
CA CYS A 93 4.50 -2.37 -1.69
C CYS A 93 4.20 -1.45 -0.50
N GLU A 94 4.17 -0.13 -0.74
CA GLU A 94 3.65 0.87 0.17
C GLU A 94 3.00 2.00 -0.61
N TYR A 95 1.84 2.49 -0.15
CA TYR A 95 1.20 3.69 -0.67
C TYR A 95 0.28 4.32 0.37
N ALA A 96 -0.18 5.54 0.07
CA ALA A 96 -1.17 6.23 0.89
C ALA A 96 -0.78 6.31 2.38
N HIS A 97 0.45 6.77 2.66
CA HIS A 97 0.98 6.91 4.02
C HIS A 97 0.00 7.66 4.93
N ALA A 98 -0.54 6.98 5.93
CA ALA A 98 -1.70 7.44 6.70
C ALA A 98 -1.34 8.34 7.90
N MET A 99 -0.14 8.90 7.93
CA MET A 99 0.28 9.82 9.01
C MET A 99 -0.44 11.16 8.90
N GLY A 100 -1.00 11.63 10.00
CA GLY A 100 -1.67 12.92 10.07
C GLY A 100 -2.93 13.00 9.20
N ASN A 101 -3.09 14.09 8.46
CA ASN A 101 -4.22 14.29 7.54
C ASN A 101 -3.89 13.79 6.13
N SER A 102 -3.66 12.50 6.01
CA SER A 102 -3.25 11.80 4.79
C SER A 102 -4.38 11.05 4.10
N LEU A 103 -4.03 10.15 3.16
CA LEU A 103 -4.88 9.45 2.21
C LEU A 103 -5.54 10.35 1.16
N GLY A 104 -4.96 11.51 0.87
CA GLY A 104 -5.41 12.34 -0.26
C GLY A 104 -5.33 11.57 -1.59
N ASN A 105 -6.34 11.76 -2.46
CA ASN A 105 -6.45 11.13 -3.78
C ASN A 105 -6.53 9.59 -3.73
N PHE A 106 -6.95 9.00 -2.63
CA PHE A 106 -7.03 7.55 -2.50
C PHE A 106 -7.97 6.91 -3.52
N ALA A 107 -9.09 7.59 -3.83
CA ALA A 107 -10.02 7.17 -4.87
C ALA A 107 -9.36 7.09 -6.25
N ASP A 108 -8.44 8.01 -6.58
CA ASP A 108 -7.75 8.05 -7.89
C ASP A 108 -6.85 6.82 -8.08
N TYR A 109 -6.23 6.30 -7.01
CA TYR A 109 -5.50 5.03 -7.05
C TYR A 109 -6.44 3.88 -7.42
N TRP A 110 -7.61 3.81 -6.78
CA TRP A 110 -8.57 2.74 -7.02
C TRP A 110 -9.21 2.83 -8.41
N ASP A 111 -9.42 4.03 -8.93
CA ASP A 111 -9.85 4.22 -10.32
C ASP A 111 -8.76 3.76 -11.30
N ALA A 112 -7.49 4.02 -11.02
CA ALA A 112 -6.38 3.52 -11.82
C ALA A 112 -6.27 1.99 -11.75
N PHE A 113 -6.39 1.38 -10.57
CA PHE A 113 -6.37 -0.09 -10.41
C PHE A 113 -7.51 -0.77 -11.19
N ARG A 114 -8.70 -0.19 -11.19
CA ARG A 114 -9.83 -0.70 -11.97
C ARG A 114 -9.65 -0.53 -13.49
N ARG A 115 -8.98 0.52 -13.89
CA ARG A 115 -8.82 0.88 -15.30
C ARG A 115 -7.70 0.12 -16.01
N TYR A 116 -6.60 -0.15 -15.31
CA TYR A 116 -5.39 -0.71 -15.90
C TYR A 116 -5.11 -2.10 -15.32
N PRO A 117 -5.23 -3.18 -16.13
CA PRO A 117 -5.13 -4.55 -15.63
C PRO A 117 -3.80 -4.91 -14.94
N ARG A 118 -2.71 -4.23 -15.31
CA ARG A 118 -1.40 -4.43 -14.66
C ARG A 118 -1.33 -3.81 -13.25
N LEU A 119 -2.14 -2.78 -12.97
CA LEU A 119 -2.20 -2.13 -11.67
C LEU A 119 -3.15 -2.91 -10.79
N GLN A 120 -2.62 -3.74 -9.90
CA GLN A 120 -3.42 -4.70 -9.13
C GLN A 120 -3.67 -4.31 -7.68
N GLY A 121 -3.18 -3.16 -7.25
CA GLY A 121 -3.43 -2.65 -5.91
C GLY A 121 -2.18 -2.18 -5.19
N GLY A 122 -2.26 -2.15 -3.87
CA GLY A 122 -1.16 -1.74 -3.00
C GLY A 122 -1.46 -1.99 -1.54
N PHE A 123 -0.42 -1.85 -0.71
CA PHE A 123 -0.50 -1.98 0.73
C PHE A 123 -0.39 -0.59 1.36
N ILE A 124 -1.44 -0.18 2.09
CA ILE A 124 -1.45 1.11 2.78
C ILE A 124 -0.42 1.07 3.91
N TRP A 125 0.41 2.07 4.00
CA TRP A 125 1.27 2.27 5.14
C TRP A 125 0.61 3.29 6.10
N ASP A 126 0.02 2.92 7.23
CA ASP A 126 0.08 1.60 7.85
C ASP A 126 -1.33 1.20 8.35
N TRP A 127 -1.46 0.04 9.00
CA TRP A 127 -2.73 -0.41 9.54
C TRP A 127 -3.06 0.20 10.89
N VAL A 128 -2.10 0.21 11.81
CA VAL A 128 -2.29 0.57 13.23
C VAL A 128 -1.26 1.59 13.66
N ASP A 129 -1.69 2.68 14.27
CA ASP A 129 -0.79 3.56 15.02
C ASP A 129 0.00 2.76 16.05
N GLN A 130 1.32 2.94 16.06
CA GLN A 130 2.22 2.22 16.96
C GLN A 130 2.48 2.99 18.27
N GLY A 131 1.52 3.80 18.72
CA GLY A 131 1.59 4.54 19.97
C GLY A 131 1.42 3.64 21.20
N LEU A 132 2.06 4.03 22.28
CA LEU A 132 1.99 3.35 23.57
C LEU A 132 1.19 4.19 24.58
N ASN A 133 0.47 3.53 25.49
CA ASN A 133 -0.22 4.22 26.57
C ASN A 133 0.77 4.93 27.50
N LYS A 134 0.54 6.21 27.77
CA LYS A 134 1.25 6.99 28.78
C LYS A 134 0.27 7.77 29.63
N THR A 135 0.36 7.62 30.94
CA THR A 135 -0.39 8.44 31.91
C THR A 135 0.40 9.71 32.20
N LEU A 136 -0.21 10.84 31.94
CA LEU A 136 0.35 12.16 32.23
C LEU A 136 0.22 12.50 33.74
N SER A 137 0.94 13.52 34.18
CA SER A 137 0.91 13.97 35.59
C SER A 137 -0.47 14.44 36.09
N ASP A 138 -1.35 14.82 35.17
CA ASP A 138 -2.73 15.21 35.43
C ASP A 138 -3.72 14.03 35.38
N GLY A 139 -3.21 12.80 35.22
CA GLY A 139 -4.01 11.57 35.18
C GLY A 139 -4.60 11.23 33.81
N ARG A 140 -4.46 12.06 32.79
CA ARG A 140 -4.90 11.71 31.41
C ARG A 140 -4.03 10.61 30.82
N VAL A 141 -4.66 9.70 30.10
CA VAL A 141 -3.96 8.70 29.31
C VAL A 141 -3.93 9.16 27.87
N VAL A 142 -2.74 9.13 27.27
CA VAL A 142 -2.50 9.52 25.87
C VAL A 142 -1.76 8.42 25.13
N TRP A 143 -1.88 8.42 23.80
CA TRP A 143 -1.01 7.65 22.94
C TRP A 143 0.30 8.40 22.75
N ALA A 144 1.37 7.87 23.32
CA ALA A 144 2.69 8.45 23.30
C ALA A 144 3.55 7.83 22.19
N TYR A 145 4.53 8.56 21.71
CA TYR A 145 5.41 8.19 20.60
C TYR A 145 6.88 8.58 20.91
N GLY A 146 7.74 8.57 19.90
CA GLY A 146 9.18 8.79 20.07
C GLY A 146 9.51 10.10 20.79
N GLY A 147 10.35 10.00 21.79
CA GLY A 147 10.76 11.10 22.67
C GLY A 147 9.87 11.27 23.92
N ASP A 148 8.63 10.80 23.90
CA ASP A 148 7.71 10.94 25.04
C ASP A 148 8.15 10.16 26.28
N PHE A 149 8.99 9.17 26.14
CA PHE A 149 9.54 8.36 27.23
C PHE A 149 10.98 8.73 27.58
N GLY A 150 11.50 9.84 27.03
CA GLY A 150 12.87 10.29 27.24
C GLY A 150 13.90 9.54 26.39
N ASP A 151 13.44 8.85 25.38
CA ASP A 151 14.27 8.13 24.40
C ASP A 151 14.93 9.10 23.41
N GLU A 152 16.25 8.94 23.21
CA GLU A 152 17.04 9.69 22.24
C GLU A 152 18.11 8.78 21.61
N PRO A 153 18.29 8.81 20.27
CA PRO A 153 17.50 9.55 19.27
C PRO A 153 16.09 8.98 19.06
N ASN A 154 15.17 9.77 18.49
CA ASN A 154 13.81 9.34 18.17
C ASN A 154 13.28 10.05 16.93
N ASP A 155 12.24 9.48 16.31
CA ASP A 155 11.56 9.98 15.10
C ASP A 155 10.20 10.63 15.42
N ARG A 156 9.97 10.99 16.68
CA ARG A 156 8.74 11.62 17.16
C ARG A 156 7.50 10.81 16.77
N GLN A 157 6.50 11.47 16.13
CA GLN A 157 5.23 10.86 15.72
C GLN A 157 5.32 9.98 14.45
N PHE A 158 6.49 9.63 13.95
CA PHE A 158 6.63 8.88 12.71
C PHE A 158 6.04 7.46 12.78
N CYS A 159 5.82 6.94 13.97
CA CYS A 159 5.13 5.68 14.23
C CYS A 159 3.59 5.81 14.34
N ILE A 160 3.02 7.03 14.20
CA ILE A 160 1.57 7.31 14.23
C ILE A 160 1.09 7.50 12.79
N ASN A 161 0.90 6.41 12.09
CA ASN A 161 0.62 6.37 10.66
C ASN A 161 -0.43 5.29 10.27
N GLY A 162 -1.23 4.86 11.25
CA GLY A 162 -2.25 3.85 11.04
C GLY A 162 -3.57 4.35 10.47
N LEU A 163 -4.34 3.44 9.91
CA LEU A 163 -5.77 3.64 9.61
C LEU A 163 -6.65 3.52 10.85
N VAL A 164 -6.11 2.97 11.92
CA VAL A 164 -6.74 2.84 13.22
C VAL A 164 -5.80 3.27 14.32
N PHE A 165 -6.37 3.76 15.42
CA PHE A 165 -5.64 4.05 16.65
C PHE A 165 -5.04 2.79 17.28
N PRO A 166 -4.12 2.90 18.25
CA PRO A 166 -3.54 1.74 18.94
C PRO A 166 -4.58 0.81 19.59
N ASP A 167 -5.73 1.33 20.00
CA ASP A 167 -6.86 0.56 20.56
C ASP A 167 -7.79 -0.04 19.48
N ARG A 168 -7.45 0.15 18.21
CA ARG A 168 -8.22 -0.30 17.03
C ARG A 168 -9.47 0.53 16.73
N THR A 169 -9.72 1.63 17.39
CA THR A 169 -10.74 2.57 16.94
C THR A 169 -10.33 3.20 15.61
N ALA A 170 -11.32 3.50 14.76
CA ALA A 170 -11.07 3.94 13.40
C ALA A 170 -10.62 5.40 13.33
N HIS A 171 -9.57 5.67 12.57
CA HIS A 171 -9.34 7.01 12.04
C HIS A 171 -10.37 7.36 10.94
N PRO A 172 -10.67 8.65 10.71
CA PRO A 172 -11.54 9.04 9.60
C PRO A 172 -11.12 8.49 8.24
N THR A 173 -9.83 8.36 8.01
CA THR A 173 -9.21 7.81 6.79
C THR A 173 -9.59 6.36 6.50
N LEU A 174 -9.92 5.57 7.53
CA LEU A 174 -10.41 4.20 7.33
C LEU A 174 -11.75 4.18 6.58
N LEU A 175 -12.59 5.18 6.74
CA LEU A 175 -13.87 5.27 6.03
C LEU A 175 -13.66 5.51 4.53
N GLU A 176 -12.67 6.31 4.16
CA GLU A 176 -12.25 6.50 2.77
C GLU A 176 -11.70 5.20 2.19
N ALA A 177 -10.80 4.52 2.88
CA ALA A 177 -10.28 3.23 2.48
C ALA A 177 -11.41 2.21 2.28
N LYS A 178 -12.32 2.09 3.25
CA LYS A 178 -13.51 1.23 3.15
C LYS A 178 -14.35 1.54 1.92
N ARG A 179 -14.58 2.81 1.65
CA ARG A 179 -15.37 3.27 0.49
C ARG A 179 -14.71 2.87 -0.83
N CYS A 180 -13.42 3.12 -0.98
CA CYS A 180 -12.70 2.86 -2.22
C CYS A 180 -12.49 1.36 -2.47
N GLN A 181 -12.33 0.57 -1.40
CA GLN A 181 -12.07 -0.87 -1.45
C GLN A 181 -13.36 -1.73 -1.41
N GLN A 182 -14.53 -1.12 -1.40
CA GLN A 182 -15.77 -1.89 -1.35
C GLN A 182 -15.90 -2.80 -2.58
N PRO A 183 -16.38 -4.05 -2.40
CA PRO A 183 -16.47 -5.03 -3.50
C PRO A 183 -17.66 -4.77 -4.43
N PHE A 184 -18.52 -3.81 -4.12
CA PHE A 184 -19.69 -3.46 -4.92
C PHE A 184 -19.78 -1.96 -5.14
N THR A 185 -20.07 -1.55 -6.37
CA THR A 185 -20.41 -0.18 -6.71
C THR A 185 -21.89 -0.07 -7.08
N ALA A 186 -22.55 1.01 -6.69
CA ALA A 186 -23.93 1.28 -7.02
C ALA A 186 -24.05 2.62 -7.75
N ARG A 187 -24.78 2.64 -8.87
CA ARG A 187 -25.04 3.85 -9.64
C ARG A 187 -26.55 4.02 -9.86
N LEU A 188 -27.02 5.22 -9.57
CA LEU A 188 -28.41 5.61 -9.87
C LEU A 188 -28.52 5.97 -11.36
N SER A 189 -29.55 5.45 -12.02
CA SER A 189 -29.93 5.82 -13.38
C SER A 189 -31.37 6.36 -13.37
N SER A 190 -31.59 7.52 -13.98
CA SER A 190 -32.90 8.15 -14.09
C SER A 190 -33.50 8.10 -15.50
N ARG A 191 -32.82 7.43 -16.45
CA ARG A 191 -33.35 7.30 -17.84
C ARG A 191 -34.44 6.24 -17.88
N GLY A 192 -35.68 6.69 -18.14
CA GLY A 192 -36.82 5.78 -18.29
C GLY A 192 -37.41 5.25 -16.97
N GLY A 193 -37.08 5.87 -15.85
CA GLY A 193 -37.46 5.47 -14.49
C GLY A 193 -36.29 5.46 -13.52
N ILE A 194 -36.56 5.31 -12.23
CA ILE A 194 -35.48 5.19 -11.22
C ILE A 194 -35.03 3.74 -11.19
N SER A 195 -33.75 3.52 -11.50
CA SER A 195 -33.12 2.22 -11.39
C SER A 195 -31.76 2.34 -10.69
N ILE A 196 -31.37 1.32 -9.95
CA ILE A 196 -30.04 1.22 -9.32
C ILE A 196 -29.29 0.09 -10.01
N ARG A 197 -28.14 0.42 -10.60
CA ARG A 197 -27.22 -0.59 -11.13
C ARG A 197 -26.18 -0.90 -10.06
N VAL A 198 -26.12 -2.15 -9.65
CA VAL A 198 -25.07 -2.67 -8.77
C VAL A 198 -24.09 -3.45 -9.64
N THR A 199 -22.79 -3.18 -9.46
CA THR A 199 -21.70 -3.86 -10.16
C THR A 199 -20.82 -4.53 -9.12
N SER A 200 -20.51 -5.82 -9.33
CA SER A 200 -19.54 -6.55 -8.52
C SER A 200 -18.12 -6.22 -8.99
N GLU A 201 -17.26 -5.87 -8.06
CA GLU A 201 -15.82 -5.64 -8.26
C GLU A 201 -15.00 -6.90 -7.91
N ASN A 202 -15.65 -8.01 -7.59
CA ASN A 202 -14.94 -9.26 -7.26
C ASN A 202 -14.30 -9.84 -8.53
N ALA A 203 -12.97 -10.02 -8.51
CA ALA A 203 -12.21 -10.55 -9.64
C ALA A 203 -12.28 -12.08 -9.76
N PHE A 204 -12.49 -12.80 -8.66
CA PHE A 204 -12.36 -14.26 -8.59
C PHE A 204 -13.60 -14.95 -8.03
N ARG A 205 -14.66 -14.24 -7.77
CA ARG A 205 -15.86 -14.75 -7.15
C ARG A 205 -17.12 -14.22 -7.84
N ALA A 206 -17.95 -15.14 -8.32
CA ALA A 206 -19.30 -14.79 -8.72
C ALA A 206 -20.13 -14.43 -7.46
N THR A 207 -21.03 -13.47 -7.60
CA THR A 207 -22.06 -13.17 -6.59
C THR A 207 -23.40 -13.59 -7.17
N ASP A 208 -23.98 -14.55 -6.52
CA ASP A 208 -25.34 -15.01 -6.80
C ASP A 208 -26.37 -13.99 -6.33
#